data_d7b3520b542270d475d036de755a53b9
#
_entry.id   d7b3520b542270d475d036de755a53b9
#
_cell.length_a   1.000
_cell.length_b   1.000
_cell.length_c   1.000
_cell.angle_alpha   90.00
_cell.angle_beta   90.00
_cell.angle_gamma   90.00
#
_symmetry.space_group_name_H-M   'P 1'
#
loop_
_entity.id
_entity.type
_entity.pdbx_description
1 polymer ?
#
loop_
_entity_poly.entity_id
_entity_poly.type
_entity_poly.pdbx_seq_one_letter_code
_entity_poly.pdbx_strand_id
1 'polypeptide(L)'
;MPDASQPQGSPLREGPHRIVVVGGGAGGLELATRLGDTLGRRGQAQVTLVDRARSHLWKPLLHEVAAGSLDVDDHELDYLAQAHWHHFTYRYGELVGLDRARKIALLGPTFDEEGRQVTPERAEPYDTLVIAIGSTTNDFGTPGVRDHAIPLETTGQARRFNRRLLNACIRAQTQAEPIAPGQLHVAIIGAGATGTELAAELHRATRQLVAYGMDRIDPERDLRLTLIEAAPRILPALPERLSEAATKLLEGLGVSVMAGTRVSAVTAEGVHLADGRVLSSELVVWSAGVKGPAVLGALDGLELSLIHI
;
A
#
# COMPACT_ATOMS: atom_id res chain seq x y z
N MET A 1 52.70 25.29 26.69
CA MET A 1 52.65 24.50 25.44
C MET A 1 51.54 23.50 25.59
N PRO A 2 50.33 23.72 25.07
CA PRO A 2 49.32 22.66 24.98
C PRO A 2 49.46 21.99 23.64
N ASP A 3 49.57 20.68 23.67
CA ASP A 3 49.58 19.76 22.55
C ASP A 3 48.17 19.68 21.94
N ALA A 4 48.07 20.11 20.69
CA ALA A 4 46.84 20.01 19.90
C ALA A 4 46.81 18.62 19.26
N SER A 5 46.18 17.65 19.94
CA SER A 5 45.86 16.37 19.34
C SER A 5 44.80 16.56 18.25
N GLN A 6 45.26 16.46 17.01
CA GLN A 6 44.38 16.37 15.81
C GLN A 6 43.47 15.13 15.93
N PRO A 7 42.19 15.22 15.53
CA PRO A 7 41.34 14.04 15.46
C PRO A 7 41.92 13.10 14.40
N GLN A 8 42.31 11.90 14.84
CA GLN A 8 42.70 10.82 13.93
C GLN A 8 41.53 10.46 13.03
N GLY A 9 41.67 10.81 11.75
CA GLY A 9 40.71 10.38 10.72
C GLY A 9 40.66 8.85 10.70
N SER A 10 39.48 8.30 10.76
CA SER A 10 39.23 6.87 10.54
C SER A 10 39.95 6.41 9.26
N PRO A 11 40.57 5.23 9.24
CA PRO A 11 41.28 4.74 8.06
C PRO A 11 40.36 4.73 6.87
N LEU A 12 40.77 5.35 5.74
CA LEU A 12 40.09 5.32 4.49
C LEU A 12 39.93 3.86 4.07
N ARG A 13 38.67 3.41 3.98
CA ARG A 13 38.33 2.04 3.59
C ARG A 13 38.69 1.85 2.11
N GLU A 14 39.41 0.81 1.78
CA GLU A 14 39.64 0.40 0.39
C GLU A 14 38.33 -0.14 -0.21
N GLY A 15 37.84 0.48 -1.29
CA GLY A 15 36.67 0.07 -2.04
C GLY A 15 35.65 1.19 -2.28
N PRO A 16 34.69 0.98 -3.21
CA PRO A 16 33.66 1.96 -3.51
C PRO A 16 32.73 2.20 -2.32
N HIS A 17 32.20 3.42 -2.21
CA HIS A 17 31.26 3.81 -1.17
C HIS A 17 29.96 3.00 -1.29
N ARG A 18 29.51 2.33 -0.21
CA ARG A 18 28.32 1.48 -0.21
C ARG A 18 27.10 2.29 0.18
N ILE A 19 26.15 2.39 -0.76
CA ILE A 19 24.87 3.05 -0.56
C ILE A 19 23.79 1.96 -0.55
N VAL A 20 23.12 1.81 0.59
CA VAL A 20 22.00 0.88 0.74
C VAL A 20 20.70 1.68 0.80
N VAL A 21 19.79 1.40 -0.12
CA VAL A 21 18.43 1.96 -0.18
C VAL A 21 17.45 0.85 0.21
N VAL A 22 16.73 1.03 1.31
CA VAL A 22 15.74 0.07 1.78
C VAL A 22 14.32 0.56 1.46
N GLY A 23 13.60 -0.23 0.68
CA GLY A 23 12.29 0.10 0.14
C GLY A 23 12.34 0.50 -1.32
N GLY A 24 11.85 -0.37 -2.20
CA GLY A 24 11.79 -0.19 -3.66
C GLY A 24 10.51 0.49 -4.14
N GLY A 25 9.81 1.22 -3.27
CA GLY A 25 8.70 2.08 -3.67
C GLY A 25 9.14 3.21 -4.61
N ALA A 26 8.21 4.10 -4.99
CA ALA A 26 8.46 5.17 -5.96
C ALA A 26 9.73 5.97 -5.68
N GLY A 27 9.95 6.39 -4.41
CA GLY A 27 11.13 7.18 -4.05
C GLY A 27 12.41 6.36 -3.99
N GLY A 28 12.36 5.15 -3.45
CA GLY A 28 13.56 4.31 -3.28
C GLY A 28 14.06 3.72 -4.60
N LEU A 29 13.17 3.25 -5.47
CA LEU A 29 13.53 2.75 -6.80
C LEU A 29 14.11 3.87 -7.67
N GLU A 30 13.47 5.03 -7.71
CA GLU A 30 13.96 6.20 -8.45
C GLU A 30 15.34 6.62 -7.97
N LEU A 31 15.56 6.66 -6.64
CA LEU A 31 16.86 6.98 -6.07
C LEU A 31 17.93 5.94 -6.43
N ALA A 32 17.62 4.65 -6.30
CA ALA A 32 18.55 3.57 -6.65
C ALA A 32 18.94 3.61 -8.13
N THR A 33 17.96 3.85 -9.02
CA THR A 33 18.15 4.02 -10.45
C THR A 33 19.09 5.19 -10.76
N ARG A 34 18.83 6.37 -10.20
CA ARG A 34 19.69 7.56 -10.43
C ARG A 34 21.10 7.39 -9.88
N LEU A 35 21.23 6.83 -8.69
CA LEU A 35 22.54 6.56 -8.09
C LEU A 35 23.31 5.50 -8.88
N GLY A 36 22.63 4.46 -9.31
CA GLY A 36 23.22 3.42 -10.15
C GLY A 36 23.74 3.98 -11.48
N ASP A 37 22.93 4.74 -12.20
CA ASP A 37 23.29 5.34 -13.49
C ASP A 37 24.42 6.38 -13.40
N THR A 38 24.54 7.05 -12.27
CA THR A 38 25.55 8.11 -12.07
C THR A 38 26.81 7.59 -11.38
N LEU A 39 26.70 7.01 -10.20
CA LEU A 39 27.84 6.57 -9.39
C LEU A 39 28.17 5.10 -9.61
N GLY A 40 27.15 4.22 -9.70
CA GLY A 40 27.31 2.79 -9.89
C GLY A 40 28.02 2.46 -11.21
N ARG A 41 27.53 2.99 -12.31
CA ARG A 41 28.14 2.82 -13.65
C ARG A 41 29.60 3.25 -13.72
N ARG A 42 30.00 4.22 -12.91
CA ARG A 42 31.38 4.74 -12.84
C ARG A 42 32.27 4.01 -11.85
N GLY A 43 31.71 3.03 -11.11
CA GLY A 43 32.43 2.35 -10.01
C GLY A 43 32.74 3.23 -8.78
N GLN A 44 32.11 4.40 -8.68
CA GLN A 44 32.31 5.34 -7.56
C GLN A 44 31.54 4.92 -6.31
N ALA A 45 30.40 4.24 -6.47
CA ALA A 45 29.65 3.65 -5.39
C ALA A 45 29.12 2.27 -5.77
N GLN A 46 28.93 1.43 -4.75
CA GLN A 46 28.13 0.22 -4.83
C GLN A 46 26.74 0.54 -4.29
N VAL A 47 25.76 0.58 -5.19
CA VAL A 47 24.35 0.88 -4.84
C VAL A 47 23.60 -0.43 -4.67
N THR A 48 22.93 -0.60 -3.54
CA THR A 48 22.09 -1.78 -3.24
C THR A 48 20.67 -1.33 -2.92
N LEU A 49 19.70 -1.87 -3.64
CA LEU A 49 18.27 -1.74 -3.34
C LEU A 49 17.83 -2.99 -2.57
N VAL A 50 17.18 -2.79 -1.43
CA VAL A 50 16.59 -3.85 -0.62
C VAL A 50 15.07 -3.68 -0.63
N ASP A 51 14.34 -4.72 -1.01
CA ASP A 51 12.88 -4.74 -0.90
C ASP A 51 12.36 -6.16 -0.62
N ARG A 52 11.23 -6.25 0.07
CA ARG A 52 10.51 -7.50 0.35
C ARG A 52 9.61 -7.98 -0.79
N ALA A 53 9.40 -7.17 -1.81
CA ALA A 53 8.76 -7.53 -3.07
C ALA A 53 9.83 -7.80 -4.12
N ARG A 54 9.50 -8.51 -5.19
CA ARG A 54 10.38 -8.78 -6.33
C ARG A 54 10.21 -7.78 -7.47
N SER A 55 9.11 -7.06 -7.44
CA SER A 55 8.70 -6.10 -8.46
C SER A 55 8.11 -4.85 -7.83
N HIS A 56 8.06 -3.79 -8.59
CA HIS A 56 7.42 -2.53 -8.24
C HIS A 56 6.18 -2.32 -9.08
N LEU A 57 5.02 -2.29 -8.42
CA LEU A 57 3.82 -1.69 -8.99
C LEU A 57 3.64 -0.31 -8.37
N TRP A 58 3.35 0.68 -9.18
CA TRP A 58 3.06 2.01 -8.67
C TRP A 58 1.78 2.00 -7.82
N LYS A 59 1.93 2.21 -6.51
CA LYS A 59 0.82 2.12 -5.54
C LYS A 59 -0.46 2.89 -5.93
N PRO A 60 -0.42 4.07 -6.55
CA PRO A 60 -1.63 4.74 -7.04
C PRO A 60 -2.51 3.88 -7.97
N LEU A 61 -1.96 2.86 -8.64
CA LEU A 61 -2.71 1.95 -9.51
C LEU A 61 -3.42 0.80 -8.76
N LEU A 62 -3.24 0.68 -7.44
CA LEU A 62 -3.83 -0.43 -6.68
C LEU A 62 -5.35 -0.44 -6.70
N HIS A 63 -6.01 0.70 -6.86
CA HIS A 63 -7.46 0.76 -7.01
C HIS A 63 -7.94 0.12 -8.32
N GLU A 64 -7.18 0.25 -9.42
CA GLU A 64 -7.47 -0.39 -10.71
C GLU A 64 -7.25 -1.91 -10.61
N VAL A 65 -6.20 -2.36 -9.92
CA VAL A 65 -5.98 -3.80 -9.62
C VAL A 65 -7.14 -4.36 -8.79
N ALA A 66 -7.59 -3.63 -7.77
CA ALA A 66 -8.70 -4.04 -6.93
C ALA A 66 -10.02 -4.13 -7.72
N ALA A 67 -10.26 -3.21 -8.62
CA ALA A 67 -11.40 -3.24 -9.51
C ALA A 67 -11.29 -4.31 -10.63
N GLY A 68 -10.08 -4.79 -10.94
CA GLY A 68 -9.82 -5.76 -12.00
C GLY A 68 -9.70 -5.14 -13.39
N SER A 69 -9.48 -3.83 -13.47
CA SER A 69 -9.32 -3.10 -14.73
C SER A 69 -7.87 -2.97 -15.19
N LEU A 70 -6.91 -3.36 -14.34
CA LEU A 70 -5.49 -3.34 -14.66
C LEU A 70 -4.87 -4.72 -14.47
N ASP A 71 -4.18 -5.21 -15.51
CA ASP A 71 -3.33 -6.39 -15.41
C ASP A 71 -2.00 -6.01 -14.76
N VAL A 72 -1.73 -6.62 -13.61
CA VAL A 72 -0.56 -6.33 -12.81
C VAL A 72 0.72 -6.71 -13.54
N ASP A 73 0.72 -7.86 -14.22
CA ASP A 73 1.92 -8.43 -14.85
C ASP A 73 2.44 -7.55 -15.99
N ASP A 74 1.55 -6.78 -16.64
CA ASP A 74 1.92 -5.81 -17.68
C ASP A 74 2.46 -4.48 -17.14
N HIS A 75 2.28 -4.20 -15.85
CA HIS A 75 2.58 -2.90 -15.24
C HIS A 75 3.62 -2.95 -14.11
N GLU A 76 4.08 -4.14 -13.74
CA GLU A 76 5.13 -4.29 -12.74
C GLU A 76 6.53 -4.11 -13.35
N LEU A 77 7.40 -3.44 -12.62
CA LEU A 77 8.82 -3.32 -12.92
C LEU A 77 9.59 -4.36 -12.10
N ASP A 78 10.19 -5.35 -12.74
CA ASP A 78 11.03 -6.34 -12.08
C ASP A 78 12.33 -5.71 -11.55
N TYR A 79 12.61 -5.89 -10.26
CA TYR A 79 13.79 -5.27 -9.63
C TYR A 79 15.13 -5.84 -10.11
N LEU A 80 15.19 -7.11 -10.50
CA LEU A 80 16.42 -7.68 -11.05
C LEU A 80 16.72 -7.08 -12.42
N ALA A 81 15.69 -6.91 -13.26
CA ALA A 81 15.83 -6.25 -14.56
C ALA A 81 16.26 -4.79 -14.40
N GLN A 82 15.61 -4.04 -13.50
CA GLN A 82 15.97 -2.65 -13.19
C GLN A 82 17.40 -2.55 -12.67
N ALA A 83 17.80 -3.45 -11.75
CA ALA A 83 19.15 -3.50 -11.22
C ALA A 83 20.21 -3.70 -12.29
N HIS A 84 19.96 -4.63 -13.23
CA HIS A 84 20.84 -4.90 -14.35
C HIS A 84 21.04 -3.66 -15.26
N TRP A 85 19.93 -3.03 -15.67
CA TRP A 85 19.97 -1.92 -16.62
C TRP A 85 20.50 -0.62 -16.01
N HIS A 86 20.32 -0.44 -14.70
CA HIS A 86 20.65 0.79 -13.98
C HIS A 86 21.82 0.66 -13.01
N HIS A 87 22.66 -0.37 -13.16
CA HIS A 87 23.95 -0.50 -12.44
C HIS A 87 23.84 -0.43 -10.91
N PHE A 88 22.80 -1.01 -10.34
CA PHE A 88 22.69 -1.26 -8.92
C PHE A 88 22.50 -2.76 -8.63
N THR A 89 22.57 -3.17 -7.38
CA THR A 89 22.32 -4.55 -6.95
C THR A 89 20.96 -4.60 -6.24
N TYR A 90 20.12 -5.58 -6.59
CA TYR A 90 18.90 -5.85 -5.84
C TYR A 90 19.11 -6.96 -4.81
N ARG A 91 18.56 -6.76 -3.60
CA ARG A 91 18.53 -7.74 -2.50
C ARG A 91 17.10 -7.96 -2.03
N TYR A 92 16.58 -9.15 -2.27
CA TYR A 92 15.28 -9.57 -1.77
C TYR A 92 15.35 -9.75 -0.26
N GLY A 93 14.60 -8.98 0.53
CA GLY A 93 14.58 -9.04 1.98
C GLY A 93 13.85 -7.89 2.64
N GLU A 94 13.56 -8.04 3.93
CA GLU A 94 12.89 -7.04 4.75
C GLU A 94 13.84 -6.54 5.84
N LEU A 95 13.89 -5.23 6.04
CA LEU A 95 14.64 -4.62 7.14
C LEU A 95 13.97 -4.97 8.46
N VAL A 96 14.72 -5.65 9.35
CA VAL A 96 14.23 -6.05 10.68
C VAL A 96 15.00 -5.40 11.80
N GLY A 97 16.17 -4.82 11.53
CA GLY A 97 16.99 -4.16 12.53
C GLY A 97 18.08 -3.29 11.93
N LEU A 98 18.73 -2.50 12.76
CA LEU A 98 19.80 -1.58 12.38
C LEU A 98 20.86 -1.52 13.50
N ASP A 99 22.12 -1.64 13.13
CA ASP A 99 23.27 -1.34 13.98
C ASP A 99 24.02 -0.14 13.37
N ARG A 100 23.74 1.04 13.89
CA ARG A 100 24.33 2.30 13.40
C ARG A 100 25.81 2.42 13.70
N ALA A 101 26.24 1.89 14.84
CA ALA A 101 27.63 1.95 15.25
C ALA A 101 28.52 1.13 14.30
N ARG A 102 28.05 -0.04 13.88
CA ARG A 102 28.73 -0.92 12.94
C ARG A 102 28.36 -0.66 11.49
N LYS A 103 27.40 0.22 11.23
CA LYS A 103 26.83 0.50 9.90
C LYS A 103 26.33 -0.77 9.20
N ILE A 104 25.44 -1.49 9.86
CA ILE A 104 24.85 -2.74 9.37
C ILE A 104 23.34 -2.62 9.38
N ALA A 105 22.69 -2.86 8.23
CA ALA A 105 21.26 -3.10 8.14
C ALA A 105 21.01 -4.62 8.26
N LEU A 106 20.11 -5.03 9.16
CA LEU A 106 19.77 -6.44 9.36
C LEU A 106 18.53 -6.76 8.54
N LEU A 107 18.68 -7.74 7.65
CA LEU A 107 17.61 -8.23 6.79
C LEU A 107 17.12 -9.56 7.34
N GLY A 108 15.83 -9.67 7.62
CA GLY A 108 15.19 -10.88 8.12
C GLY A 108 15.18 -12.01 7.08
N PRO A 109 14.90 -13.25 7.53
CA PRO A 109 14.68 -14.37 6.64
C PRO A 109 13.40 -14.15 5.82
N THR A 110 13.37 -14.65 4.59
CA THR A 110 12.16 -14.63 3.74
C THR A 110 11.65 -16.04 3.48
N PHE A 111 10.35 -16.17 3.27
CA PHE A 111 9.70 -17.44 3.05
C PHE A 111 8.80 -17.38 1.81
N ASP A 112 8.58 -18.50 1.16
CA ASP A 112 7.61 -18.65 0.08
C ASP A 112 6.18 -18.87 0.64
N GLU A 113 5.21 -19.07 -0.27
CA GLU A 113 3.79 -19.29 0.10
C GLU A 113 3.57 -20.61 0.85
N GLU A 114 4.46 -21.59 0.69
CA GLU A 114 4.47 -22.87 1.39
C GLU A 114 5.24 -22.85 2.72
N GLY A 115 5.77 -21.66 3.10
CA GLY A 115 6.54 -21.49 4.34
C GLY A 115 7.99 -21.98 4.29
N ARG A 116 8.52 -22.31 3.10
CA ARG A 116 9.92 -22.70 2.93
C ARG A 116 10.80 -21.46 2.91
N GLN A 117 11.91 -21.50 3.60
CA GLN A 117 12.86 -20.39 3.65
C GLN A 117 13.52 -20.17 2.28
N VAL A 118 13.35 -18.97 1.74
CA VAL A 118 13.96 -18.52 0.48
C VAL A 118 15.31 -17.87 0.74
N THR A 119 15.40 -16.98 1.75
CA THR A 119 16.66 -16.37 2.15
C THR A 119 16.85 -16.43 3.66
N PRO A 120 18.10 -16.65 4.16
CA PRO A 120 18.40 -16.57 5.57
C PRO A 120 18.41 -15.10 6.05
N GLU A 121 18.50 -14.93 7.37
CA GLU A 121 18.87 -13.64 7.94
C GLU A 121 20.25 -13.20 7.44
N ARG A 122 20.41 -11.91 7.14
CA ARG A 122 21.63 -11.35 6.55
C ARG A 122 21.95 -9.97 7.10
N ALA A 123 23.24 -9.70 7.19
CA ALA A 123 23.77 -8.39 7.49
C ALA A 123 24.17 -7.69 6.18
N GLU A 124 23.59 -6.52 5.91
CA GLU A 124 23.96 -5.69 4.75
C GLU A 124 24.75 -4.47 5.24
N PRO A 125 26.06 -4.46 5.03
CA PRO A 125 26.91 -3.36 5.49
C PRO A 125 26.76 -2.14 4.57
N TYR A 126 26.73 -0.94 5.14
CA TYR A 126 26.57 0.32 4.40
C TYR A 126 27.55 1.39 4.86
N ASP A 127 27.81 2.38 4.03
CA ASP A 127 28.44 3.64 4.38
C ASP A 127 27.41 4.77 4.45
N THR A 128 26.41 4.73 3.55
CA THR A 128 25.18 5.53 3.59
C THR A 128 23.97 4.61 3.52
N LEU A 129 23.01 4.83 4.42
CA LEU A 129 21.71 4.14 4.43
C LEU A 129 20.58 5.11 4.16
N VAL A 130 19.71 4.74 3.24
CA VAL A 130 18.44 5.45 2.97
C VAL A 130 17.28 4.50 3.29
N ILE A 131 16.39 4.91 4.18
CA ILE A 131 15.18 4.16 4.54
C ILE A 131 14.00 4.78 3.82
N ALA A 132 13.47 4.08 2.81
CA ALA A 132 12.39 4.52 1.92
C ALA A 132 11.22 3.51 1.92
N ILE A 133 10.94 2.86 3.06
CA ILE A 133 9.98 1.75 3.17
C ILE A 133 8.51 2.18 3.12
N GLY A 134 8.25 3.48 2.96
CA GLY A 134 6.91 4.00 2.82
C GLY A 134 6.10 3.99 4.12
N SER A 135 4.79 3.89 3.97
CA SER A 135 3.82 3.89 5.06
C SER A 135 2.96 2.62 5.03
N THR A 136 2.28 2.34 6.13
CA THR A 136 1.28 1.29 6.26
C THR A 136 -0.07 1.89 6.65
N THR A 137 -1.15 1.16 6.40
CA THR A 137 -2.50 1.55 6.81
C THR A 137 -2.57 1.78 8.32
N ASN A 138 -3.25 2.85 8.71
CA ASN A 138 -3.58 3.12 10.10
C ASN A 138 -5.02 2.69 10.36
N ASP A 139 -5.20 1.68 11.18
CA ASP A 139 -6.51 1.20 11.62
C ASP A 139 -7.09 2.04 12.78
N PHE A 140 -6.32 3.01 13.30
CA PHE A 140 -6.66 3.85 14.45
C PHE A 140 -7.15 3.05 15.68
N GLY A 141 -6.78 1.77 15.78
CA GLY A 141 -7.28 0.87 16.81
C GLY A 141 -8.77 0.52 16.69
N THR A 142 -9.37 0.75 15.52
CA THR A 142 -10.79 0.45 15.28
C THR A 142 -11.03 -1.06 15.33
N PRO A 143 -11.91 -1.55 16.23
CA PRO A 143 -12.17 -2.98 16.39
C PRO A 143 -12.58 -3.67 15.09
N GLY A 144 -12.05 -4.86 14.85
CA GLY A 144 -12.38 -5.73 13.73
C GLY A 144 -11.87 -5.32 12.35
N VAL A 145 -11.20 -4.16 12.20
CA VAL A 145 -10.64 -3.72 10.91
C VAL A 145 -9.67 -4.74 10.35
N ARG A 146 -8.78 -5.31 11.18
CA ARG A 146 -7.77 -6.29 10.73
C ARG A 146 -8.36 -7.60 10.26
N ASP A 147 -9.51 -7.99 10.82
CA ASP A 147 -10.14 -9.28 10.56
C ASP A 147 -11.13 -9.20 9.39
N HIS A 148 -11.85 -8.08 9.28
CA HIS A 148 -13.01 -7.94 8.40
C HIS A 148 -12.83 -6.95 7.25
N ALA A 149 -11.87 -6.02 7.31
CA ALA A 149 -11.58 -5.11 6.21
C ALA A 149 -10.34 -5.52 5.43
N ILE A 150 -10.26 -5.07 4.18
CA ILE A 150 -9.10 -5.25 3.31
C ILE A 150 -8.45 -3.90 3.09
N PRO A 151 -7.21 -3.68 3.54
CA PRO A 151 -6.45 -2.49 3.16
C PRO A 151 -5.96 -2.60 1.71
N LEU A 152 -5.66 -1.47 1.08
CA LEU A 152 -5.09 -1.42 -0.27
C LEU A 152 -3.65 -0.88 -0.24
N GLU A 153 -2.73 -1.67 0.26
CA GLU A 153 -1.31 -1.30 0.38
C GLU A 153 -0.41 -2.08 -0.58
N THR A 154 -0.84 -3.29 -0.94
CA THR A 154 -0.05 -4.23 -1.74
C THR A 154 -0.89 -4.82 -2.87
N THR A 155 -0.21 -5.24 -3.93
CA THR A 155 -0.83 -5.97 -5.05
C THR A 155 -1.60 -7.20 -4.58
N GLY A 156 -1.06 -7.96 -3.61
CA GLY A 156 -1.72 -9.13 -3.04
C GLY A 156 -3.06 -8.80 -2.36
N GLN A 157 -3.13 -7.67 -1.64
CA GLN A 157 -4.38 -7.20 -1.01
C GLN A 157 -5.40 -6.74 -2.06
N ALA A 158 -4.97 -6.01 -3.09
CA ALA A 158 -5.83 -5.58 -4.18
C ALA A 158 -6.38 -6.80 -4.96
N ARG A 159 -5.54 -7.78 -5.32
CA ARG A 159 -5.96 -9.05 -5.93
C ARG A 159 -6.90 -9.86 -5.02
N ARG A 160 -6.66 -9.86 -3.70
CA ARG A 160 -7.57 -10.51 -2.72
C ARG A 160 -8.94 -9.86 -2.73
N PHE A 161 -9.01 -8.54 -2.72
CA PHE A 161 -10.26 -7.80 -2.81
C PHE A 161 -11.00 -8.13 -4.11
N ASN A 162 -10.34 -8.04 -5.26
CA ASN A 162 -10.90 -8.38 -6.56
C ASN A 162 -11.50 -9.78 -6.60
N ARG A 163 -10.75 -10.81 -6.14
CA ARG A 163 -11.25 -12.18 -6.06
C ARG A 163 -12.50 -12.30 -5.17
N ARG A 164 -12.54 -11.59 -4.03
CA ARG A 164 -13.72 -11.61 -3.16
C ARG A 164 -14.94 -10.96 -3.83
N LEU A 165 -14.73 -9.86 -4.54
CA LEU A 165 -15.78 -9.20 -5.31
C LEU A 165 -16.33 -10.12 -6.42
N LEU A 166 -15.45 -10.72 -7.21
CA LEU A 166 -15.84 -11.68 -8.24
C LEU A 166 -16.61 -12.88 -7.66
N ASN A 167 -16.12 -13.45 -6.55
CA ASN A 167 -16.78 -14.55 -5.89
C ASN A 167 -18.17 -14.17 -5.34
N ALA A 168 -18.34 -12.96 -4.83
CA ALA A 168 -19.64 -12.44 -4.39
C ALA A 168 -20.62 -12.32 -5.57
N CYS A 169 -20.17 -11.80 -6.70
CA CYS A 169 -20.97 -11.71 -7.92
C CYS A 169 -21.35 -13.10 -8.47
N ILE A 170 -20.38 -14.04 -8.54
CA ILE A 170 -20.65 -15.42 -9.00
C ILE A 170 -21.66 -16.12 -8.07
N ARG A 171 -21.53 -15.95 -6.76
CA ARG A 171 -22.48 -16.50 -5.79
C ARG A 171 -23.88 -15.91 -6.01
N ALA A 172 -24.00 -14.59 -6.14
CA ALA A 172 -25.27 -13.93 -6.41
C ALA A 172 -25.91 -14.39 -7.74
N GLN A 173 -25.08 -14.64 -8.76
CA GLN A 173 -25.55 -15.15 -10.07
C GLN A 173 -26.07 -16.58 -9.98
N THR A 174 -25.53 -17.44 -9.10
CA THR A 174 -25.81 -18.89 -9.09
C THR A 174 -26.72 -19.35 -7.96
N GLN A 175 -26.93 -18.56 -6.91
CA GLN A 175 -27.78 -18.92 -5.77
C GLN A 175 -29.27 -18.98 -6.17
N ALA A 176 -30.05 -19.80 -5.48
CA ALA A 176 -31.49 -19.90 -5.69
C ALA A 176 -32.26 -18.76 -5.01
N GLU A 177 -31.80 -18.35 -3.85
CA GLU A 177 -32.40 -17.31 -3.01
C GLU A 177 -32.23 -15.93 -3.63
N PRO A 178 -33.09 -14.96 -3.32
CA PRO A 178 -32.88 -13.55 -3.69
C PRO A 178 -31.55 -13.01 -3.11
N ILE A 179 -30.96 -12.03 -3.79
CA ILE A 179 -29.75 -11.35 -3.29
C ILE A 179 -30.10 -10.64 -1.97
N ALA A 180 -29.40 -11.02 -0.91
CA ALA A 180 -29.65 -10.47 0.42
C ALA A 180 -29.15 -9.02 0.54
N PRO A 181 -29.78 -8.19 1.37
CA PRO A 181 -29.27 -6.85 1.67
C PRO A 181 -27.81 -6.91 2.17
N GLY A 182 -26.93 -6.13 1.58
CA GLY A 182 -25.51 -6.12 1.91
C GLY A 182 -24.64 -7.15 1.20
N GLN A 183 -25.20 -8.14 0.51
CA GLN A 183 -24.44 -9.20 -0.16
C GLN A 183 -23.50 -8.69 -1.26
N LEU A 184 -23.91 -7.71 -2.06
CA LEU A 184 -23.10 -7.06 -3.08
C LEU A 184 -22.81 -5.59 -2.72
N HIS A 185 -22.76 -5.32 -1.43
CA HIS A 185 -22.44 -3.98 -0.93
C HIS A 185 -20.96 -3.89 -0.57
N VAL A 186 -20.27 -2.92 -1.19
CA VAL A 186 -18.89 -2.55 -0.88
C VAL A 186 -18.89 -1.26 -0.08
N ALA A 187 -18.40 -1.33 1.15
CA ALA A 187 -18.14 -0.17 2.00
C ALA A 187 -16.67 0.21 1.92
N ILE A 188 -16.37 1.44 1.49
CA ILE A 188 -15.02 2.00 1.38
C ILE A 188 -14.86 3.02 2.50
N ILE A 189 -13.94 2.78 3.44
CA ILE A 189 -13.69 3.63 4.60
C ILE A 189 -12.43 4.46 4.35
N GLY A 190 -12.59 5.79 4.37
CA GLY A 190 -11.59 6.77 4.00
C GLY A 190 -11.79 7.29 2.58
N ALA A 191 -12.18 8.55 2.46
CA ALA A 191 -12.41 9.25 1.19
C ALA A 191 -11.28 10.20 0.82
N GLY A 192 -10.04 9.78 1.03
CA GLY A 192 -8.86 10.34 0.38
C GLY A 192 -8.80 9.96 -1.10
N ALA A 193 -7.68 10.22 -1.78
CA ALA A 193 -7.50 9.89 -3.19
C ALA A 193 -7.83 8.42 -3.49
N THR A 194 -7.18 7.48 -2.80
CA THR A 194 -7.34 6.04 -3.02
C THR A 194 -8.80 5.57 -2.90
N GLY A 195 -9.51 5.98 -1.84
CA GLY A 195 -10.91 5.55 -1.65
C GLY A 195 -11.86 6.16 -2.66
N THR A 196 -11.63 7.40 -3.04
CA THR A 196 -12.42 8.13 -4.05
C THR A 196 -12.23 7.52 -5.45
N GLU A 197 -10.99 7.24 -5.84
CA GLU A 197 -10.61 6.60 -7.09
C GLU A 197 -11.17 5.17 -7.16
N LEU A 198 -11.04 4.40 -6.08
CA LEU A 198 -11.60 3.05 -6.00
C LEU A 198 -13.13 3.06 -6.17
N ALA A 199 -13.84 3.99 -5.53
CA ALA A 199 -15.29 4.07 -5.64
C ALA A 199 -15.75 4.31 -7.09
N ALA A 200 -15.06 5.22 -7.78
CA ALA A 200 -15.34 5.51 -9.20
C ALA A 200 -15.02 4.31 -10.11
N GLU A 201 -13.87 3.66 -9.87
CA GLU A 201 -13.42 2.53 -10.69
C GLU A 201 -14.29 1.28 -10.49
N LEU A 202 -14.69 0.98 -9.25
CA LEU A 202 -15.60 -0.12 -8.94
C LEU A 202 -16.97 0.06 -9.60
N HIS A 203 -17.47 1.29 -9.64
CA HIS A 203 -18.72 1.56 -10.35
C HIS A 203 -18.65 1.12 -11.82
N ARG A 204 -17.55 1.46 -12.49
CA ARG A 204 -17.33 1.09 -13.90
C ARG A 204 -17.13 -0.42 -14.07
N ALA A 205 -16.23 -0.99 -13.29
CA ALA A 205 -15.82 -2.40 -13.39
C ALA A 205 -16.99 -3.36 -13.08
N THR A 206 -17.79 -3.08 -12.06
CA THR A 206 -18.92 -3.94 -11.69
C THR A 206 -20.02 -3.94 -12.75
N ARG A 207 -20.30 -2.81 -13.39
CA ARG A 207 -21.26 -2.76 -14.51
C ARG A 207 -20.77 -3.52 -15.73
N GLN A 208 -19.49 -3.42 -16.04
CA GLN A 208 -18.88 -4.18 -17.12
C GLN A 208 -18.94 -5.69 -16.85
N LEU A 209 -18.68 -6.10 -15.60
CA LEU A 209 -18.75 -7.49 -15.17
C LEU A 209 -20.17 -8.06 -15.36
N VAL A 210 -21.21 -7.30 -14.97
CA VAL A 210 -22.61 -7.68 -15.18
C VAL A 210 -22.93 -7.80 -16.67
N ALA A 211 -22.46 -6.85 -17.49
CA ALA A 211 -22.67 -6.88 -18.94
C ALA A 211 -22.05 -8.11 -19.63
N TYR A 212 -21.04 -8.74 -19.01
CA TYR A 212 -20.41 -9.96 -19.53
C TYR A 212 -21.18 -11.27 -19.24
N GLY A 213 -22.38 -11.20 -18.67
CA GLY A 213 -23.26 -12.36 -18.54
C GLY A 213 -23.74 -12.67 -17.12
N MET A 214 -23.71 -11.70 -16.22
CA MET A 214 -24.31 -11.83 -14.88
C MET A 214 -25.76 -11.26 -14.89
N ASP A 215 -26.63 -11.90 -15.66
CA ASP A 215 -28.00 -11.44 -15.98
C ASP A 215 -28.98 -11.46 -14.79
N ARG A 216 -28.63 -12.14 -13.69
CA ARG A 216 -29.43 -12.13 -12.45
C ARG A 216 -29.13 -10.93 -11.54
N ILE A 217 -28.04 -10.22 -11.79
CA ILE A 217 -27.63 -9.06 -11.01
C ILE A 217 -28.08 -7.79 -11.73
N ASP A 218 -28.94 -7.03 -11.07
CA ASP A 218 -29.29 -5.67 -11.51
C ASP A 218 -28.24 -4.69 -10.93
N PRO A 219 -27.36 -4.09 -11.76
CA PRO A 219 -26.28 -3.25 -11.26
C PRO A 219 -26.76 -1.99 -10.55
N GLU A 220 -27.96 -1.50 -10.83
CA GLU A 220 -28.51 -0.30 -10.18
C GLU A 220 -29.16 -0.62 -8.83
N ARG A 221 -29.69 -1.81 -8.67
CA ARG A 221 -30.39 -2.23 -7.46
C ARG A 221 -29.51 -3.01 -6.50
N ASP A 222 -28.73 -3.95 -7.02
CA ASP A 222 -28.06 -4.98 -6.24
C ASP A 222 -26.62 -4.60 -5.88
N LEU A 223 -25.91 -3.88 -6.78
CA LEU A 223 -24.56 -3.40 -6.53
C LEU A 223 -24.58 -2.06 -5.80
N ARG A 224 -24.11 -2.04 -4.57
CA ARG A 224 -24.07 -0.82 -3.75
C ARG A 224 -22.65 -0.47 -3.39
N LEU A 225 -22.31 0.81 -3.60
CA LEU A 225 -21.04 1.38 -3.19
C LEU A 225 -21.29 2.49 -2.18
N THR A 226 -20.64 2.41 -1.03
CA THR A 226 -20.70 3.48 -0.02
C THR A 226 -19.29 3.93 0.34
N LEU A 227 -19.02 5.22 0.19
CA LEU A 227 -17.77 5.87 0.57
C LEU A 227 -17.98 6.63 1.88
N ILE A 228 -17.24 6.24 2.92
CA ILE A 228 -17.41 6.76 4.30
C ILE A 228 -16.18 7.58 4.67
N GLU A 229 -16.39 8.81 5.16
CA GLU A 229 -15.33 9.72 5.56
C GLU A 229 -15.65 10.38 6.91
N ALA A 230 -14.69 10.34 7.82
CA ALA A 230 -14.83 10.98 9.13
C ALA A 230 -14.75 12.51 9.06
N ALA A 231 -14.01 13.06 8.10
CA ALA A 231 -13.95 14.50 7.87
C ALA A 231 -15.27 15.03 7.28
N PRO A 232 -15.56 16.33 7.42
CA PRO A 232 -16.80 16.94 6.91
C PRO A 232 -17.00 16.82 5.39
N ARG A 233 -15.95 16.50 4.63
CA ARG A 233 -15.97 16.38 3.16
C ARG A 233 -14.96 15.33 2.69
N ILE A 234 -15.18 14.77 1.51
CA ILE A 234 -14.23 13.88 0.85
C ILE A 234 -13.02 14.68 0.34
N LEU A 235 -11.90 14.02 0.08
CA LEU A 235 -10.67 14.66 -0.41
C LEU A 235 -10.29 15.90 0.42
N PRO A 236 -10.21 15.80 1.76
CA PRO A 236 -10.10 16.98 2.63
C PRO A 236 -8.82 17.80 2.39
N ALA A 237 -7.78 17.22 1.81
CA ALA A 237 -6.53 17.89 1.45
C ALA A 237 -6.66 18.77 0.19
N LEU A 238 -7.72 18.62 -0.61
CA LEU A 238 -7.94 19.40 -1.80
C LEU A 238 -8.80 20.65 -1.52
N PRO A 239 -8.78 21.67 -2.41
CA PRO A 239 -9.71 22.79 -2.32
C PRO A 239 -11.18 22.34 -2.29
N GLU A 240 -12.01 23.02 -1.52
CA GLU A 240 -13.42 22.66 -1.27
C GLU A 240 -14.23 22.47 -2.57
N ARG A 241 -14.05 23.36 -3.54
CA ARG A 241 -14.69 23.26 -4.86
C ARG A 241 -14.43 21.91 -5.58
N LEU A 242 -13.22 21.34 -5.37
CA LEU A 242 -12.86 20.04 -5.99
C LEU A 242 -13.51 18.88 -5.21
N SER A 243 -13.56 19.00 -3.89
CA SER A 243 -14.28 18.04 -3.04
C SER A 243 -15.77 17.98 -3.39
N GLU A 244 -16.44 19.13 -3.53
CA GLU A 244 -17.84 19.21 -3.94
C GLU A 244 -18.07 18.65 -5.35
N ALA A 245 -17.20 18.97 -6.31
CA ALA A 245 -17.32 18.44 -7.67
C ALA A 245 -17.15 16.92 -7.69
N ALA A 246 -16.18 16.38 -6.95
CA ALA A 246 -15.97 14.95 -6.83
C ALA A 246 -17.16 14.25 -6.13
N THR A 247 -17.72 14.85 -5.08
CA THR A 247 -18.91 14.32 -4.41
C THR A 247 -20.08 14.21 -5.39
N LYS A 248 -20.41 15.29 -6.10
CA LYS A 248 -21.48 15.30 -7.10
C LYS A 248 -21.28 14.27 -8.21
N LEU A 249 -20.02 14.09 -8.63
CA LEU A 249 -19.69 13.10 -9.66
C LEU A 249 -19.92 11.68 -9.14
N LEU A 250 -19.47 11.35 -7.94
CA LEU A 250 -19.66 10.02 -7.33
C LEU A 250 -21.15 9.74 -7.07
N GLU A 251 -21.89 10.71 -6.53
CA GLU A 251 -23.35 10.59 -6.34
C GLU A 251 -24.08 10.40 -7.67
N GLY A 252 -23.65 11.09 -8.74
CA GLY A 252 -24.16 10.90 -10.09
C GLY A 252 -23.88 9.52 -10.67
N LEU A 253 -22.83 8.83 -10.17
CA LEU A 253 -22.53 7.43 -10.47
C LEU A 253 -23.30 6.45 -9.57
N GLY A 254 -24.15 6.91 -8.63
CA GLY A 254 -24.87 6.05 -7.71
C GLY A 254 -24.05 5.59 -6.49
N VAL A 255 -22.88 6.19 -6.24
CA VAL A 255 -22.10 5.96 -5.02
C VAL A 255 -22.71 6.77 -3.87
N SER A 256 -23.03 6.12 -2.77
CA SER A 256 -23.47 6.80 -1.54
C SER A 256 -22.26 7.42 -0.83
N VAL A 257 -22.23 8.75 -0.71
CA VAL A 257 -21.14 9.46 -0.01
C VAL A 257 -21.59 9.85 1.39
N MET A 258 -20.91 9.35 2.42
CA MET A 258 -21.19 9.59 3.83
C MET A 258 -20.03 10.36 4.49
N ALA A 259 -19.93 11.65 4.19
CA ALA A 259 -18.97 12.55 4.85
C ALA A 259 -19.44 12.90 6.28
N GLY A 260 -18.51 13.30 7.16
CA GLY A 260 -18.79 13.58 8.57
C GLY A 260 -19.18 12.33 9.38
N THR A 261 -18.94 11.14 8.86
CA THR A 261 -19.37 9.87 9.42
C THR A 261 -18.18 9.04 9.90
N ARG A 262 -18.11 8.79 11.19
CA ARG A 262 -17.03 8.00 11.82
C ARG A 262 -17.45 6.54 11.94
N VAL A 263 -16.54 5.64 11.61
CA VAL A 263 -16.66 4.20 11.84
C VAL A 263 -16.20 3.87 13.26
N SER A 264 -16.97 3.08 13.99
CA SER A 264 -16.67 2.63 15.35
C SER A 264 -16.16 1.19 15.41
N ALA A 265 -16.58 0.33 14.48
CA ALA A 265 -16.11 -1.06 14.37
C ALA A 265 -16.41 -1.61 12.98
N VAL A 266 -15.73 -2.72 12.62
CA VAL A 266 -16.03 -3.54 11.44
C VAL A 266 -16.25 -4.98 11.91
N THR A 267 -17.33 -5.60 11.47
CA THR A 267 -17.66 -7.00 11.79
C THR A 267 -17.93 -7.82 10.53
N ALA A 268 -18.21 -9.09 10.68
CA ALA A 268 -18.61 -9.94 9.56
C ALA A 268 -19.93 -9.49 8.90
N GLU A 269 -20.77 -8.74 9.62
CA GLU A 269 -22.07 -8.23 9.14
C GLU A 269 -21.93 -6.90 8.40
N GLY A 270 -20.80 -6.19 8.58
CA GLY A 270 -20.53 -4.92 7.92
C GLY A 270 -19.89 -3.87 8.82
N VAL A 271 -20.20 -2.61 8.55
CA VAL A 271 -19.59 -1.43 9.18
C VAL A 271 -20.51 -0.83 10.23
N HIS A 272 -20.03 -0.70 11.46
CA HIS A 272 -20.72 -0.01 12.57
C HIS A 272 -20.29 1.46 12.58
N LEU A 273 -21.26 2.36 12.59
CA LEU A 273 -21.05 3.80 12.63
C LEU A 273 -21.13 4.31 14.07
N ALA A 274 -20.48 5.43 14.34
CA ALA A 274 -20.44 6.02 15.69
C ALA A 274 -21.82 6.53 16.18
N ASP A 275 -22.76 6.73 15.26
CA ASP A 275 -24.14 7.13 15.57
C ASP A 275 -25.08 5.94 15.87
N GLY A 276 -24.53 4.72 15.92
CA GLY A 276 -25.26 3.49 16.22
C GLY A 276 -25.85 2.77 15.02
N ARG A 277 -25.81 3.34 13.81
CA ARG A 277 -26.26 2.65 12.60
C ARG A 277 -25.28 1.55 12.21
N VAL A 278 -25.80 0.49 11.59
CA VAL A 278 -25.02 -0.59 10.99
C VAL A 278 -25.25 -0.60 9.49
N LEU A 279 -24.18 -0.52 8.73
CA LEU A 279 -24.20 -0.62 7.29
C LEU A 279 -23.83 -2.06 6.92
N SER A 280 -24.85 -2.88 6.59
CA SER A 280 -24.62 -4.24 6.14
C SER A 280 -23.82 -4.22 4.84
N SER A 281 -22.65 -4.86 4.83
CA SER A 281 -21.76 -4.90 3.67
C SER A 281 -20.86 -6.13 3.73
N GLU A 282 -20.88 -6.93 2.66
CA GLU A 282 -20.05 -8.14 2.54
C GLU A 282 -18.57 -7.80 2.32
N LEU A 283 -18.30 -6.69 1.66
CA LEU A 283 -16.96 -6.26 1.32
C LEU A 283 -16.65 -4.91 1.96
N VAL A 284 -15.60 -4.89 2.77
CA VAL A 284 -15.14 -3.66 3.41
C VAL A 284 -13.69 -3.38 3.01
N VAL A 285 -13.45 -2.19 2.47
CA VAL A 285 -12.12 -1.67 2.16
C VAL A 285 -11.75 -0.59 3.17
N TRP A 286 -10.56 -0.69 3.73
CA TRP A 286 -10.01 0.32 4.61
C TRP A 286 -8.90 1.10 3.90
N SER A 287 -9.19 2.33 3.51
CA SER A 287 -8.26 3.28 2.89
C SER A 287 -8.04 4.54 3.74
N ALA A 288 -8.46 4.50 5.02
CA ALA A 288 -8.35 5.62 5.94
C ALA A 288 -6.98 5.66 6.61
N GLY A 289 -6.27 6.78 6.42
CA GLY A 289 -5.06 7.10 7.14
C GLY A 289 -3.86 6.20 6.88
N VAL A 290 -2.68 6.73 7.12
CA VAL A 290 -1.40 6.02 7.03
C VAL A 290 -0.57 6.27 8.29
N LYS A 291 0.35 5.34 8.59
CA LYS A 291 1.33 5.46 9.67
C LYS A 291 2.68 4.90 9.22
N GLY A 292 3.75 5.30 9.90
CA GLY A 292 5.05 4.69 9.70
C GLY A 292 5.02 3.20 10.06
N PRO A 293 5.72 2.33 9.30
CA PRO A 293 5.88 0.92 9.67
C PRO A 293 6.45 0.75 11.07
N ALA A 294 5.95 -0.24 11.81
CA ALA A 294 6.32 -0.45 13.22
C ALA A 294 7.83 -0.70 13.42
N VAL A 295 8.50 -1.29 12.43
CA VAL A 295 9.93 -1.54 12.46
C VAL A 295 10.74 -0.25 12.68
N LEU A 296 10.28 0.90 12.17
CA LEU A 296 10.99 2.17 12.33
C LEU A 296 11.17 2.55 13.81
N GLY A 297 10.18 2.29 14.65
CA GLY A 297 10.26 2.55 16.09
C GLY A 297 11.24 1.66 16.85
N ALA A 298 11.67 0.55 16.25
CA ALA A 298 12.64 -0.40 16.81
C ALA A 298 14.07 -0.26 16.24
N LEU A 299 14.30 0.68 15.32
CA LEU A 299 15.58 0.88 14.66
C LEU A 299 16.50 1.79 15.48
N ASP A 300 17.30 1.21 16.38
CA ASP A 300 18.49 1.82 17.03
C ASP A 300 18.31 3.31 17.41
N GLY A 301 17.15 3.67 17.99
CA GLY A 301 16.85 5.01 18.48
C GLY A 301 16.83 6.11 17.41
N LEU A 302 16.44 5.78 16.18
CA LEU A 302 16.22 6.80 15.15
C LEU A 302 15.12 7.78 15.60
N GLU A 303 15.40 9.06 15.45
CA GLU A 303 14.37 10.10 15.59
C GLU A 303 13.40 10.02 14.42
N LEU A 304 12.13 9.83 14.73
CA LEU A 304 11.06 9.73 13.73
C LEU A 304 10.17 10.95 13.79
N SER A 305 9.97 11.60 12.66
CA SER A 305 9.03 12.71 12.53
C SER A 305 8.15 12.49 11.31
N LEU A 306 6.83 12.56 11.52
CA LEU A 306 5.83 12.56 10.43
C LEU A 306 5.49 13.97 9.93
N ILE A 307 6.10 15.01 10.55
CA ILE A 307 5.79 16.43 10.23
C ILE A 307 6.44 16.84 8.90
N HIS A 308 7.45 16.10 8.44
CA HIS A 308 8.23 16.44 7.24
C HIS A 308 7.92 15.55 6.03
N ILE A 309 6.80 14.84 6.06
CA ILE A 309 6.30 14.05 4.94
C ILE A 309 5.30 14.86 4.12
#